data_f2689eae2e298c328505770fc87d34d2
#
_entry.id   f2689eae2e298c328505770fc87d34d2
#
_cell.length_a   1.000
_cell.length_b   1.000
_cell.length_c   1.000
_cell.angle_alpha   90.00
_cell.angle_beta   90.00
_cell.angle_gamma   90.00
#
_symmetry.space_group_name_H-M   'P 1'
#
loop_
_entity.id
_entity.type
_entity.pdbx_description
1 polymer ?
#
loop_
_entity_poly.entity_id
_entity_poly.type
_entity_poly.pdbx_seq_one_letter_code
_entity_poly.pdbx_strand_id
1 'polypeptide(L)'
;MLNFQQNRPVIVERISNPDFRIDGTPSLPEGGVALFLLDLSLMASAESTWRELLSSDEQERAARFHFARDRQYFCAARASLRTLLGGYLKATPREVAFQYSDKGKPGLTSHRRSHAIAFNVSHSGDFALLGFTRSCEIGVDIEKIRDDFDSAAIARRFFSAHEQEQLSRLRADQQHHAFFRCWTRKEAFIKALGEGLSHPLDQFDVSLETAGPVSLTTRPDAGEAERWWLQSVDAGPGYAAAFAVAAR
;
A
#
# COMPACT_ATOMS: atom_id res chain seq x y z
N MET A 1 -0.79 -27.96 11.61
CA MET A 1 0.15 -27.11 10.86
C MET A 1 0.28 -25.80 11.62
N LEU A 2 1.45 -25.45 12.12
CA LEU A 2 1.70 -24.19 12.82
C LEU A 2 1.54 -23.05 11.82
N ASN A 3 0.66 -22.12 12.14
CA ASN A 3 0.29 -20.98 11.30
C ASN A 3 1.50 -20.01 11.23
N PHE A 4 2.40 -20.23 10.30
CA PHE A 4 3.62 -19.42 10.07
C PHE A 4 3.33 -17.95 9.79
N GLN A 5 2.06 -17.59 9.54
CA GLN A 5 1.62 -16.25 9.19
C GLN A 5 1.51 -15.31 10.39
N GLN A 6 1.25 -15.82 11.60
CA GLN A 6 0.88 -14.99 12.77
C GLN A 6 2.06 -14.40 13.56
N ASN A 7 3.32 -14.75 13.24
CA ASN A 7 4.48 -14.34 14.05
C ASN A 7 5.52 -13.50 13.27
N ARG A 8 5.15 -12.99 12.09
CA ARG A 8 6.06 -12.10 11.33
C ARG A 8 5.98 -10.68 11.92
N PRO A 9 7.12 -10.05 12.21
CA PRO A 9 7.11 -8.71 12.78
C PRO A 9 6.60 -7.68 11.76
N VAL A 10 5.68 -6.82 12.18
CA VAL A 10 5.20 -5.66 11.44
C VAL A 10 5.60 -4.42 12.23
N ILE A 11 6.32 -3.52 11.56
CA ILE A 11 6.61 -2.20 12.09
C ILE A 11 5.72 -1.21 11.33
N VAL A 12 5.00 -0.36 12.06
CA VAL A 12 4.21 0.73 11.48
C VAL A 12 4.74 2.04 12.06
N GLU A 13 5.27 2.89 11.20
CA GLU A 13 5.75 4.23 11.57
C GLU A 13 4.85 5.29 10.93
N ARG A 14 4.47 6.32 11.72
CA ARG A 14 3.77 7.50 11.20
C ARG A 14 4.75 8.63 10.97
N ILE A 15 4.72 9.22 9.78
CA ILE A 15 5.56 10.33 9.38
C ILE A 15 4.67 11.53 9.08
N SER A 16 4.82 12.59 9.88
CA SER A 16 4.07 13.83 9.72
C SER A 16 4.97 15.07 9.71
N ASN A 17 6.29 14.86 9.79
CA ASN A 17 7.26 15.94 9.84
C ASN A 17 7.68 16.36 8.43
N PRO A 18 7.53 17.65 8.04
CA PRO A 18 8.00 18.17 6.75
C PRO A 18 9.53 18.11 6.61
N ASP A 19 10.26 18.06 7.70
CA ASP A 19 11.72 17.92 7.72
C ASP A 19 12.19 16.46 7.86
N PHE A 20 11.30 15.50 7.50
CA PHE A 20 11.62 14.09 7.59
C PHE A 20 12.95 13.75 6.93
N ARG A 21 13.84 13.19 7.73
CA ARG A 21 15.15 12.66 7.34
C ARG A 21 15.33 11.30 7.96
N ILE A 22 16.16 10.50 7.36
CA ILE A 22 16.56 9.20 7.91
C ILE A 22 18.04 9.24 8.18
N ASP A 23 18.38 9.12 9.44
CA ASP A 23 19.77 8.92 9.86
C ASP A 23 20.05 7.41 9.88
N GLY A 24 20.71 6.93 8.83
CA GLY A 24 21.07 5.53 8.70
C GLY A 24 20.08 4.68 7.88
N THR A 25 20.01 3.40 8.21
CA THR A 25 19.12 2.45 7.52
C THR A 25 17.80 2.33 8.29
N PRO A 26 16.65 2.55 7.63
CA PRO A 26 15.35 2.36 8.27
C PRO A 26 15.20 0.92 8.78
N SER A 27 14.42 0.76 9.86
CA SER A 27 14.15 -0.57 10.39
C SER A 27 13.34 -1.39 9.38
N LEU A 28 13.84 -2.58 9.06
CA LEU A 28 13.13 -3.56 8.23
C LEU A 28 13.39 -4.94 8.83
N PRO A 29 12.42 -5.49 9.57
CA PRO A 29 12.60 -6.74 10.28
C PRO A 29 12.81 -7.90 9.31
N GLU A 30 13.65 -8.86 9.71
CA GLU A 30 13.88 -10.06 8.90
C GLU A 30 12.59 -10.89 8.80
N GLY A 31 12.22 -11.25 7.58
CA GLY A 31 10.96 -11.95 7.31
C GLY A 31 9.70 -11.14 7.58
N GLY A 32 9.83 -9.87 8.00
CA GLY A 32 8.73 -8.99 8.35
C GLY A 32 8.41 -7.91 7.31
N VAL A 33 7.56 -6.99 7.72
CA VAL A 33 7.07 -5.85 6.93
C VAL A 33 7.33 -4.56 7.68
N ALA A 34 7.84 -3.53 6.98
CA ALA A 34 7.87 -2.16 7.47
C ALA A 34 6.86 -1.32 6.68
N LEU A 35 5.98 -0.65 7.38
CA LEU A 35 4.94 0.23 6.85
C LEU A 35 5.19 1.64 7.32
N PHE A 36 5.11 2.60 6.41
CA PHE A 36 5.21 4.03 6.71
C PHE A 36 3.94 4.73 6.26
N LEU A 37 3.21 5.27 7.22
CA LEU A 37 2.02 6.07 6.98
C LEU A 37 2.41 7.56 7.00
N LEU A 38 2.34 8.19 5.84
CA LEU A 38 2.70 9.60 5.65
C LEU A 38 1.45 10.47 5.76
N ASP A 39 1.50 11.50 6.59
CA ASP A 39 0.51 12.58 6.58
C ASP A 39 0.96 13.65 5.58
N LEU A 40 0.43 13.57 4.37
CA LEU A 40 0.80 14.44 3.27
C LEU A 40 0.36 15.89 3.50
N SER A 41 -0.71 16.11 4.29
CA SER A 41 -1.21 17.44 4.59
C SER A 41 -0.23 18.24 5.44
N LEU A 42 0.41 17.60 6.40
CA LEU A 42 1.43 18.21 7.25
C LEU A 42 2.78 18.34 6.51
N MET A 43 3.07 17.44 5.59
CA MET A 43 4.32 17.42 4.82
C MET A 43 4.33 18.40 3.64
N ALA A 44 3.16 18.84 3.17
CA ALA A 44 3.00 19.65 1.96
C ALA A 44 3.76 20.99 1.99
N SER A 45 3.96 21.57 3.18
CA SER A 45 4.65 22.86 3.37
C SER A 45 6.11 22.88 2.91
N ALA A 46 6.76 21.71 2.85
CA ALA A 46 8.17 21.58 2.47
C ALA A 46 8.36 21.16 0.99
N GLU A 47 7.46 21.54 0.09
CA GLU A 47 7.49 21.13 -1.33
C GLU A 47 8.85 21.38 -2.00
N SER A 48 9.48 22.55 -1.79
CA SER A 48 10.77 22.87 -2.36
C SER A 48 11.85 21.88 -1.97
N THR A 49 11.90 21.51 -0.68
CA THR A 49 12.85 20.53 -0.16
C THR A 49 12.59 19.14 -0.76
N TRP A 50 11.31 18.74 -0.85
CA TRP A 50 10.96 17.45 -1.46
C TRP A 50 11.34 17.37 -2.93
N ARG A 51 11.13 18.44 -3.70
CA ARG A 51 11.48 18.48 -5.12
C ARG A 51 12.98 18.28 -5.37
N GLU A 52 13.84 18.73 -4.48
CA GLU A 52 15.29 18.53 -4.58
C GLU A 52 15.70 17.05 -4.52
N LEU A 53 14.88 16.20 -3.90
CA LEU A 53 15.13 14.77 -3.77
C LEU A 53 14.60 13.95 -4.97
N LEU A 54 13.79 14.55 -5.84
CA LEU A 54 13.21 13.90 -7.00
C LEU A 54 14.19 13.85 -8.17
N SER A 55 14.05 12.83 -9.02
CA SER A 55 14.71 12.78 -10.32
C SER A 55 14.10 13.80 -11.30
N SER A 56 14.78 14.07 -12.42
CA SER A 56 14.32 15.06 -13.41
C SER A 56 12.96 14.72 -14.00
N ASP A 57 12.72 13.47 -14.36
CA ASP A 57 11.42 12.98 -14.88
C ASP A 57 10.28 13.11 -13.86
N GLU A 58 10.57 12.90 -12.57
CA GLU A 58 9.61 13.11 -11.50
C GLU A 58 9.33 14.59 -11.24
N GLN A 59 10.32 15.46 -11.36
CA GLN A 59 10.12 16.90 -11.29
C GLN A 59 9.27 17.40 -12.45
N GLU A 60 9.49 16.89 -13.66
CA GLU A 60 8.65 17.17 -14.82
C GLU A 60 7.22 16.66 -14.62
N ARG A 61 7.05 15.46 -14.04
CA ARG A 61 5.75 14.94 -13.68
C ARG A 61 5.05 15.81 -12.64
N ALA A 62 5.77 16.24 -11.60
CA ALA A 62 5.26 17.17 -10.59
C ALA A 62 4.76 18.48 -11.21
N ALA A 63 5.48 19.03 -12.19
CA ALA A 63 5.10 20.26 -12.86
C ALA A 63 3.80 20.16 -13.69
N ARG A 64 3.36 18.95 -14.06
CA ARG A 64 2.12 18.71 -14.83
C ARG A 64 0.85 18.67 -13.97
N PHE A 65 0.96 18.61 -12.64
CA PHE A 65 -0.23 18.64 -11.80
C PHE A 65 -0.94 19.98 -11.86
N HIS A 66 -2.23 19.95 -12.10
CA HIS A 66 -3.06 21.15 -12.20
C HIS A 66 -3.24 21.83 -10.84
N PHE A 67 -3.48 21.03 -9.78
CA PHE A 67 -3.68 21.55 -8.44
C PHE A 67 -2.39 21.51 -7.62
N ALA A 68 -2.10 22.62 -6.94
CA ALA A 68 -0.90 22.74 -6.09
C ALA A 68 -0.85 21.64 -5.01
N ARG A 69 -1.99 21.32 -4.39
CA ARG A 69 -2.09 20.27 -3.37
C ARG A 69 -1.63 18.92 -3.91
N ASP A 70 -2.12 18.52 -5.08
CA ASP A 70 -1.79 17.21 -5.65
C ASP A 70 -0.30 17.11 -6.01
N ARG A 71 0.27 18.21 -6.51
CA ARG A 71 1.71 18.33 -6.73
C ARG A 71 2.51 18.20 -5.46
N GLN A 72 2.10 18.90 -4.39
CA GLN A 72 2.75 18.86 -3.09
C GLN A 72 2.70 17.45 -2.49
N TYR A 73 1.55 16.80 -2.55
CA TYR A 73 1.36 15.44 -2.06
C TYR A 73 2.21 14.44 -2.84
N PHE A 74 2.24 14.58 -4.16
CA PHE A 74 3.13 13.77 -5.00
C PHE A 74 4.60 13.96 -4.61
N CYS A 75 5.06 15.21 -4.46
CA CYS A 75 6.44 15.50 -4.09
C CYS A 75 6.79 14.89 -2.72
N ALA A 76 5.94 15.09 -1.72
CA ALA A 76 6.15 14.55 -0.37
C ALA A 76 6.20 13.02 -0.36
N ALA A 77 5.21 12.35 -0.97
CA ALA A 77 5.16 10.90 -1.01
C ALA A 77 6.36 10.31 -1.78
N ARG A 78 6.71 10.91 -2.92
CA ARG A 78 7.79 10.40 -3.78
C ARG A 78 9.17 10.63 -3.17
N ALA A 79 9.41 11.78 -2.57
CA ALA A 79 10.65 12.08 -1.86
C ALA A 79 10.83 11.18 -0.64
N SER A 80 9.77 10.94 0.14
CA SER A 80 9.80 10.01 1.27
C SER A 80 10.14 8.59 0.83
N LEU A 81 9.53 8.12 -0.26
CA LEU A 81 9.86 6.82 -0.86
C LEU A 81 11.36 6.73 -1.21
N ARG A 82 11.90 7.76 -1.88
CA ARG A 82 13.31 7.82 -2.25
C ARG A 82 14.23 7.85 -1.03
N THR A 83 13.85 8.60 0.01
CA THR A 83 14.60 8.71 1.25
C THR A 83 14.69 7.35 1.97
N LEU A 84 13.54 6.64 2.10
CA LEU A 84 13.48 5.31 2.70
C LEU A 84 14.29 4.29 1.89
N LEU A 85 14.10 4.25 0.59
CA LEU A 85 14.85 3.36 -0.29
C LEU A 85 16.35 3.68 -0.29
N GLY A 86 16.71 4.95 -0.29
CA GLY A 86 18.11 5.39 -0.17
C GLY A 86 18.77 4.83 1.08
N GLY A 87 18.07 4.90 2.23
CA GLY A 87 18.52 4.32 3.50
C GLY A 87 18.73 2.80 3.40
N TYR A 88 17.79 2.06 2.81
CA TYR A 88 17.92 0.60 2.61
C TYR A 88 19.05 0.23 1.64
N LEU A 89 19.23 1.01 0.58
CA LEU A 89 20.21 0.74 -0.47
C LEU A 89 21.61 1.32 -0.16
N LYS A 90 21.73 2.14 0.90
CA LYS A 90 22.93 2.95 1.21
C LYS A 90 23.33 3.85 0.03
N ALA A 91 22.35 4.51 -0.52
CA ALA A 91 22.45 5.45 -1.64
C ALA A 91 21.76 6.77 -1.29
N THR A 92 22.08 7.84 -1.98
CA THR A 92 21.33 9.08 -1.84
C THR A 92 19.92 8.93 -2.45
N PRO A 93 18.92 9.69 -1.99
CA PRO A 93 17.57 9.63 -2.54
C PRO A 93 17.50 9.80 -4.06
N ARG A 94 18.39 10.66 -4.63
CA ARG A 94 18.45 10.92 -6.08
C ARG A 94 19.02 9.74 -6.89
N GLU A 95 19.88 8.93 -6.29
CA GLU A 95 20.48 7.76 -6.95
C GLU A 95 19.53 6.57 -7.03
N VAL A 96 18.40 6.60 -6.29
CA VAL A 96 17.40 5.55 -6.38
C VAL A 96 16.78 5.55 -7.77
N ALA A 97 16.97 4.48 -8.53
CA ALA A 97 16.45 4.36 -9.88
C ALA A 97 15.29 3.38 -9.94
N PHE A 98 14.20 3.81 -10.58
CA PHE A 98 12.99 3.02 -10.73
C PHE A 98 12.86 2.48 -12.16
N GLN A 99 12.26 1.30 -12.24
CA GLN A 99 11.69 0.74 -13.45
C GLN A 99 10.22 0.48 -13.23
N TYR A 100 9.43 0.45 -14.29
CA TYR A 100 8.00 0.21 -14.20
C TYR A 100 7.67 -1.07 -14.96
N SER A 101 6.81 -1.90 -14.35
CA SER A 101 6.24 -3.04 -15.06
C SER A 101 5.28 -2.57 -16.16
N ASP A 102 4.88 -3.48 -17.05
CA ASP A 102 3.87 -3.21 -18.09
C ASP A 102 2.54 -2.73 -17.52
N LYS A 103 2.26 -3.03 -16.25
CA LYS A 103 1.09 -2.58 -15.48
C LYS A 103 1.34 -1.30 -14.68
N GLY A 104 2.51 -0.67 -14.82
CA GLY A 104 2.87 0.58 -14.15
C GLY A 104 3.27 0.43 -12.68
N LYS A 105 3.43 -0.78 -12.13
CA LYS A 105 3.96 -0.99 -10.77
C LYS A 105 5.44 -0.59 -10.76
N PRO A 106 5.84 0.38 -9.89
CA PRO A 106 7.24 0.74 -9.76
C PRO A 106 8.02 -0.37 -9.05
N GLY A 107 9.22 -0.63 -9.53
CA GLY A 107 10.21 -1.49 -8.92
C GLY A 107 11.59 -0.82 -8.96
N LEU A 108 12.57 -1.38 -8.28
CA LEU A 108 13.95 -0.93 -8.35
C LEU A 108 14.63 -1.50 -9.59
N THR A 109 15.44 -0.68 -10.27
CA THR A 109 16.34 -1.21 -11.31
C THR A 109 17.32 -2.20 -10.68
N SER A 110 17.72 -3.22 -11.47
CA SER A 110 18.57 -4.31 -10.97
C SER A 110 20.01 -3.84 -10.68
N HIS A 111 20.26 -3.44 -9.44
CA HIS A 111 21.61 -3.34 -8.88
C HIS A 111 21.80 -4.48 -7.87
N ARG A 112 23.05 -4.92 -7.63
CA ARG A 112 23.38 -6.08 -6.77
C ARG A 112 22.76 -6.03 -5.36
N ARG A 113 22.28 -4.87 -4.88
CA ARG A 113 21.62 -4.68 -3.58
C ARG A 113 20.10 -4.52 -3.68
N SER A 114 19.54 -4.26 -4.87
CA SER A 114 18.10 -4.00 -5.07
C SER A 114 17.24 -5.25 -4.98
N HIS A 115 17.80 -6.43 -5.26
CA HIS A 115 17.05 -7.68 -5.20
C HIS A 115 16.55 -8.07 -3.80
N ALA A 116 17.03 -7.39 -2.77
CA ALA A 116 16.64 -7.69 -1.40
C ALA A 116 15.45 -6.84 -0.88
N ILE A 117 15.06 -5.77 -1.59
CA ILE A 117 14.00 -4.86 -1.13
C ILE A 117 12.88 -4.82 -2.16
N ALA A 118 11.69 -5.25 -1.74
CA ALA A 118 10.45 -5.02 -2.46
C ALA A 118 9.66 -3.94 -1.74
N PHE A 119 8.90 -3.14 -2.50
CA PHE A 119 8.09 -2.07 -1.96
C PHE A 119 6.80 -1.90 -2.77
N ASN A 120 5.81 -1.30 -2.12
CA ASN A 120 4.59 -0.85 -2.77
C ASN A 120 4.10 0.46 -2.13
N VAL A 121 3.32 1.23 -2.88
CA VAL A 121 2.81 2.54 -2.47
C VAL A 121 1.35 2.66 -2.81
N SER A 122 0.56 3.20 -1.89
CA SER A 122 -0.81 3.65 -2.13
C SER A 122 -1.03 5.00 -1.48
N HIS A 123 -1.97 5.79 -2.01
CA HIS A 123 -2.36 7.07 -1.41
C HIS A 123 -3.84 7.34 -1.64
N SER A 124 -4.50 7.91 -0.65
CA SER A 124 -5.89 8.37 -0.72
C SER A 124 -6.11 9.52 0.25
N GLY A 125 -6.83 10.56 -0.19
CA GLY A 125 -7.04 11.75 0.63
C GLY A 125 -5.72 12.40 1.05
N ASP A 126 -5.52 12.52 2.36
CA ASP A 126 -4.37 13.22 2.95
C ASP A 126 -3.24 12.27 3.36
N PHE A 127 -3.38 10.97 3.12
CA PHE A 127 -2.39 9.97 3.50
C PHE A 127 -1.80 9.19 2.33
N ALA A 128 -0.53 8.76 2.51
CA ALA A 128 0.09 7.73 1.70
C ALA A 128 0.60 6.61 2.60
N LEU A 129 0.50 5.37 2.13
CA LEU A 129 1.03 4.18 2.77
C LEU A 129 2.13 3.59 1.91
N LEU A 130 3.32 3.46 2.48
CA LEU A 130 4.47 2.82 1.86
C LEU A 130 4.77 1.52 2.61
N GLY A 131 4.86 0.42 1.88
CA GLY A 131 5.21 -0.88 2.45
C GLY A 131 6.53 -1.39 1.89
N PHE A 132 7.35 -2.00 2.76
CA PHE A 132 8.64 -2.57 2.42
C PHE A 132 8.79 -3.97 3.01
N THR A 133 9.44 -4.85 2.27
CA THR A 133 9.83 -6.19 2.71
C THR A 133 11.12 -6.64 2.05
N ARG A 134 11.73 -7.72 2.58
CA ARG A 134 12.91 -8.34 1.96
C ARG A 134 12.51 -9.58 1.19
N SER A 135 12.90 -9.61 -0.10
CA SER A 135 12.83 -10.81 -0.96
C SER A 135 11.45 -11.47 -1.07
N CYS A 136 10.37 -10.70 -0.83
CA CYS A 136 8.99 -11.15 -0.98
C CYS A 136 8.18 -10.09 -1.72
N GLU A 137 7.17 -10.50 -2.48
CA GLU A 137 6.22 -9.57 -3.07
C GLU A 137 5.38 -8.91 -1.98
N ILE A 138 5.08 -7.61 -2.17
CA ILE A 138 4.25 -6.82 -1.28
C ILE A 138 3.30 -5.94 -2.07
N GLY A 139 2.09 -5.78 -1.54
CA GLY A 139 1.12 -4.77 -1.95
C GLY A 139 0.55 -4.07 -0.74
N VAL A 140 0.30 -2.80 -0.85
CA VAL A 140 -0.38 -1.99 0.18
C VAL A 140 -1.51 -1.21 -0.46
N ASP A 141 -2.57 -1.01 0.31
CA ASP A 141 -3.64 -0.12 -0.08
C ASP A 141 -4.14 0.71 1.09
N ILE A 142 -4.51 1.96 0.80
CA ILE A 142 -5.15 2.88 1.74
C ILE A 142 -6.24 3.66 1.02
N GLU A 143 -7.40 3.80 1.67
CA GLU A 143 -8.52 4.56 1.14
C GLU A 143 -9.15 5.46 2.21
N LYS A 144 -9.41 6.71 1.84
CA LYS A 144 -10.22 7.61 2.62
C LYS A 144 -11.68 7.16 2.53
N ILE A 145 -12.29 6.90 3.68
CA ILE A 145 -13.72 6.56 3.75
C ILE A 145 -14.52 7.82 3.44
N ARG A 146 -15.36 7.77 2.41
CA ARG A 146 -16.13 8.92 1.91
C ARG A 146 -17.50 8.45 1.45
N ASP A 147 -18.51 9.30 1.65
CA ASP A 147 -19.92 8.98 1.43
C ASP A 147 -20.46 9.48 0.06
N ASP A 148 -19.60 10.01 -0.80
CA ASP A 148 -19.95 10.69 -2.05
C ASP A 148 -20.07 9.76 -3.28
N PHE A 149 -20.18 8.43 -3.05
CA PHE A 149 -20.33 7.45 -4.13
C PHE A 149 -21.15 6.23 -3.71
N ASP A 150 -21.69 5.50 -4.69
CA ASP A 150 -22.47 4.27 -4.48
C ASP A 150 -21.53 3.06 -4.26
N SER A 151 -21.13 2.84 -3.00
CA SER A 151 -20.32 1.69 -2.62
C SER A 151 -21.02 0.34 -2.91
N ALA A 152 -22.36 0.30 -2.85
CA ALA A 152 -23.11 -0.91 -3.14
C ALA A 152 -23.05 -1.26 -4.65
N ALA A 153 -23.10 -0.27 -5.54
CA ALA A 153 -22.94 -0.51 -6.98
C ALA A 153 -21.54 -1.04 -7.31
N ILE A 154 -20.50 -0.49 -6.65
CA ILE A 154 -19.12 -0.96 -6.83
C ILE A 154 -18.96 -2.39 -6.29
N ALA A 155 -19.50 -2.68 -5.10
CA ALA A 155 -19.48 -4.02 -4.53
C ALA A 155 -20.15 -5.05 -5.46
N ARG A 156 -21.34 -4.73 -6.02
CA ARG A 156 -22.04 -5.61 -6.99
C ARG A 156 -21.20 -5.92 -8.23
N ARG A 157 -20.33 -5.01 -8.64
CA ARG A 157 -19.52 -5.16 -9.84
C ARG A 157 -18.23 -5.93 -9.62
N PHE A 158 -17.60 -5.77 -8.45
CA PHE A 158 -16.23 -6.22 -8.22
C PHE A 158 -16.08 -7.24 -7.09
N PHE A 159 -17.02 -7.30 -6.16
CA PHE A 159 -16.92 -8.26 -5.05
C PHE A 159 -17.48 -9.62 -5.45
N SER A 160 -16.96 -10.66 -4.86
CA SER A 160 -17.51 -12.00 -5.03
C SER A 160 -18.94 -12.08 -4.50
N ALA A 161 -19.70 -13.10 -4.92
CA ALA A 161 -21.05 -13.35 -4.41
C ALA A 161 -21.04 -13.57 -2.89
N HIS A 162 -20.00 -14.21 -2.37
CA HIS A 162 -19.85 -14.47 -0.92
C HIS A 162 -19.64 -13.15 -0.15
N GLU A 163 -18.76 -12.29 -0.62
CA GLU A 163 -18.50 -10.98 0.02
C GLU A 163 -19.72 -10.06 -0.05
N GLN A 164 -20.45 -10.07 -1.18
CA GLN A 164 -21.71 -9.32 -1.32
C GLN A 164 -22.78 -9.81 -0.31
N GLU A 165 -22.91 -11.13 -0.13
CA GLU A 165 -23.81 -11.70 0.84
C GLU A 165 -23.41 -11.31 2.27
N GLN A 166 -22.13 -11.43 2.63
CA GLN A 166 -21.65 -11.01 3.94
C GLN A 166 -21.88 -9.51 4.18
N LEU A 167 -21.60 -8.66 3.19
CA LEU A 167 -21.83 -7.22 3.29
C LEU A 167 -23.31 -6.89 3.52
N SER A 168 -24.22 -7.58 2.81
CA SER A 168 -25.67 -7.37 2.94
C SER A 168 -26.25 -7.76 4.30
N ARG A 169 -25.58 -8.66 5.02
CA ARG A 169 -25.98 -9.11 6.39
C ARG A 169 -25.59 -8.11 7.48
N LEU A 170 -24.70 -7.18 7.18
CA LEU A 170 -24.31 -6.15 8.13
C LEU A 170 -25.39 -5.08 8.26
N ARG A 171 -25.44 -4.41 9.41
CA ARG A 171 -26.29 -3.24 9.61
C ARG A 171 -25.88 -2.13 8.61
N ALA A 172 -26.83 -1.33 8.17
CA ALA A 172 -26.60 -0.29 7.16
C ALA A 172 -25.47 0.69 7.55
N ASP A 173 -25.35 1.03 8.84
CA ASP A 173 -24.30 1.89 9.39
C ASP A 173 -22.90 1.24 9.35
N GLN A 174 -22.82 -0.07 9.19
CA GLN A 174 -21.57 -0.84 9.14
C GLN A 174 -21.14 -1.18 7.70
N GLN A 175 -22.09 -1.27 6.77
CA GLN A 175 -21.84 -1.72 5.40
C GLN A 175 -20.80 -0.87 4.68
N HIS A 176 -20.87 0.44 4.85
CA HIS A 176 -19.96 1.37 4.20
C HIS A 176 -18.50 1.18 4.65
N HIS A 177 -18.25 1.11 5.94
CA HIS A 177 -16.92 0.81 6.47
C HIS A 177 -16.43 -0.60 6.08
N ALA A 178 -17.33 -1.58 6.05
CA ALA A 178 -17.00 -2.95 5.64
C ALA A 178 -16.63 -3.02 4.14
N PHE A 179 -17.29 -2.21 3.30
CA PHE A 179 -16.91 -2.07 1.90
C PHE A 179 -15.46 -1.61 1.75
N PHE A 180 -15.06 -0.53 2.42
CA PHE A 180 -13.68 -0.02 2.32
C PHE A 180 -12.65 -1.02 2.87
N ARG A 181 -12.97 -1.76 3.94
CA ARG A 181 -12.10 -2.84 4.43
C ARG A 181 -11.92 -3.95 3.40
N CYS A 182 -13.01 -4.40 2.80
CA CYS A 182 -12.95 -5.39 1.74
C CYS A 182 -12.14 -4.89 0.55
N TRP A 183 -12.45 -3.69 0.09
CA TRP A 183 -11.77 -3.04 -1.04
C TRP A 183 -10.27 -2.95 -0.83
N THR A 184 -9.81 -2.37 0.27
CA THR A 184 -8.38 -2.20 0.55
C THR A 184 -7.65 -3.53 0.70
N ARG A 185 -8.28 -4.56 1.27
CA ARG A 185 -7.73 -5.91 1.34
C ARG A 185 -7.55 -6.52 -0.05
N LYS A 186 -8.57 -6.39 -0.91
CA LYS A 186 -8.51 -6.88 -2.30
C LYS A 186 -7.44 -6.13 -3.11
N GLU A 187 -7.44 -4.81 -3.04
CA GLU A 187 -6.44 -3.98 -3.72
C GLU A 187 -5.01 -4.27 -3.25
N ALA A 188 -4.78 -4.43 -1.94
CA ALA A 188 -3.47 -4.81 -1.43
C ALA A 188 -3.00 -6.14 -2.01
N PHE A 189 -3.88 -7.13 -2.12
CA PHE A 189 -3.57 -8.44 -2.67
C PHE A 189 -3.21 -8.36 -4.16
N ILE A 190 -4.04 -7.72 -5.00
CA ILE A 190 -3.74 -7.61 -6.44
C ILE A 190 -2.52 -6.75 -6.75
N LYS A 191 -2.24 -5.73 -5.91
CA LYS A 191 -0.99 -4.96 -5.98
C LYS A 191 0.23 -5.81 -5.63
N ALA A 192 0.08 -6.73 -4.68
CA ALA A 192 1.14 -7.69 -4.37
C ALA A 192 1.40 -8.63 -5.55
N LEU A 193 0.37 -9.19 -6.17
CA LEU A 193 0.47 -10.00 -7.39
C LEU A 193 1.10 -9.23 -8.56
N GLY A 194 0.97 -7.90 -8.58
CA GLY A 194 1.48 -7.07 -9.69
C GLY A 194 0.63 -7.10 -10.95
N GLU A 195 -0.56 -7.70 -10.90
CA GLU A 195 -1.46 -7.85 -12.05
C GLU A 195 -2.39 -6.65 -12.28
N GLY A 196 -2.47 -5.76 -11.27
CA GLY A 196 -3.37 -4.61 -11.29
C GLY A 196 -4.84 -5.03 -11.42
N LEU A 197 -5.72 -4.10 -11.79
CA LEU A 197 -7.17 -4.34 -11.97
C LEU A 197 -7.53 -5.30 -13.11
N SER A 198 -6.54 -5.86 -13.84
CA SER A 198 -6.80 -6.93 -14.79
C SER A 198 -7.03 -8.28 -14.10
N HIS A 199 -6.64 -8.43 -12.84
CA HIS A 199 -7.00 -9.61 -12.04
C HIS A 199 -8.47 -9.51 -11.61
N PRO A 200 -9.32 -10.53 -11.92
CA PRO A 200 -10.74 -10.48 -11.58
C PRO A 200 -10.93 -10.50 -10.06
N LEU A 201 -11.47 -9.42 -9.50
CA LEU A 201 -11.66 -9.27 -8.06
C LEU A 201 -12.69 -10.25 -7.47
N ASP A 202 -13.59 -10.78 -8.28
CA ASP A 202 -14.60 -11.76 -7.88
C ASP A 202 -14.08 -13.22 -7.80
N GLN A 203 -12.82 -13.45 -8.21
CA GLN A 203 -12.20 -14.78 -8.18
C GLN A 203 -11.51 -15.12 -6.86
N PHE A 204 -11.56 -14.25 -5.87
CA PHE A 204 -11.06 -14.52 -4.53
C PHE A 204 -11.88 -13.79 -3.48
N ASP A 205 -11.87 -14.29 -2.26
CA ASP A 205 -12.58 -13.70 -1.13
C ASP A 205 -11.60 -13.22 -0.06
N VAL A 206 -11.93 -12.10 0.56
CA VAL A 206 -11.31 -11.64 1.79
C VAL A 206 -12.34 -11.49 2.88
N SER A 207 -11.99 -11.79 4.13
CA SER A 207 -12.92 -11.58 5.24
C SER A 207 -13.25 -10.10 5.42
N LEU A 208 -14.46 -9.81 5.97
CA LEU A 208 -14.95 -8.44 6.21
C LEU A 208 -14.83 -8.03 7.70
N GLU A 209 -14.44 -8.92 8.59
CA GLU A 209 -14.33 -8.69 10.02
C GLU A 209 -13.35 -7.58 10.36
N THR A 210 -13.65 -6.86 11.46
CA THR A 210 -12.81 -5.78 11.98
C THR A 210 -11.68 -6.29 12.87
N ALA A 211 -11.86 -7.45 13.51
CA ALA A 211 -10.90 -8.02 14.43
C ALA A 211 -10.47 -9.42 13.98
N GLY A 212 -9.28 -9.82 14.39
CA GLY A 212 -8.73 -11.13 14.06
C GLY A 212 -7.91 -11.14 12.75
N PRO A 213 -7.39 -12.32 12.38
CA PRO A 213 -6.65 -12.50 11.15
C PRO A 213 -7.56 -12.34 9.94
N VAL A 214 -7.04 -11.69 8.90
CA VAL A 214 -7.76 -11.59 7.62
C VAL A 214 -7.64 -12.93 6.91
N SER A 215 -8.78 -13.54 6.56
CA SER A 215 -8.79 -14.71 5.69
C SER A 215 -8.75 -14.31 4.22
N LEU A 216 -8.04 -15.10 3.44
CA LEU A 216 -7.98 -15.04 1.98
C LEU A 216 -8.36 -16.41 1.44
N THR A 217 -9.20 -16.45 0.41
CA THR A 217 -9.54 -17.68 -0.31
C THR A 217 -9.47 -17.39 -1.80
N THR A 218 -8.68 -18.14 -2.54
CA THR A 218 -8.48 -17.96 -3.99
C THR A 218 -9.13 -19.06 -4.80
N ARG A 219 -9.49 -18.76 -6.03
CA ARG A 219 -10.10 -19.69 -6.99
C ARG A 219 -9.42 -19.55 -8.37
N PRO A 220 -9.24 -20.61 -9.15
CA PRO A 220 -9.55 -22.03 -8.86
C PRO A 220 -8.57 -22.70 -7.89
N ASP A 221 -7.39 -22.14 -7.66
CA ASP A 221 -6.35 -22.72 -6.79
C ASP A 221 -6.47 -22.18 -5.36
N ALA A 222 -7.02 -23.00 -4.46
CA ALA A 222 -7.11 -22.66 -3.04
C ALA A 222 -5.74 -22.61 -2.34
N GLY A 223 -4.73 -23.29 -2.87
CA GLY A 223 -3.35 -23.31 -2.34
C GLY A 223 -2.64 -21.97 -2.53
N GLU A 224 -3.06 -21.16 -3.49
CA GLU A 224 -2.50 -19.81 -3.68
C GLU A 224 -2.71 -18.94 -2.44
N ALA A 225 -3.87 -19.04 -1.77
CA ALA A 225 -4.15 -18.27 -0.56
C ALA A 225 -3.15 -18.52 0.58
N GLU A 226 -2.62 -19.75 0.70
CA GLU A 226 -1.66 -20.13 1.74
C GLU A 226 -0.30 -19.44 1.56
N ARG A 227 -0.02 -18.96 0.35
CA ARG A 227 1.21 -18.25 0.00
C ARG A 227 1.18 -16.78 0.40
N TRP A 228 0.08 -16.28 0.94
CA TRP A 228 -0.10 -14.86 1.24
C TRP A 228 -0.47 -14.61 2.69
N TRP A 229 0.12 -13.57 3.23
CA TRP A 229 -0.27 -12.98 4.50
C TRP A 229 -0.92 -11.63 4.25
N LEU A 230 -2.19 -11.51 4.60
CA LEU A 230 -3.02 -10.33 4.42
C LEU A 230 -3.45 -9.79 5.78
N GLN A 231 -3.31 -8.47 5.98
CA GLN A 231 -3.68 -7.84 7.24
C GLN A 231 -4.15 -6.40 7.02
N SER A 232 -5.13 -5.97 7.83
CA SER A 232 -5.50 -4.55 7.92
C SER A 232 -4.47 -3.75 8.70
N VAL A 233 -4.35 -2.46 8.36
CA VAL A 233 -3.47 -1.48 9.01
C VAL A 233 -4.33 -0.40 9.64
N ASP A 234 -4.06 -0.02 10.88
CA ASP A 234 -4.70 1.14 11.50
C ASP A 234 -4.12 2.44 10.90
N ALA A 235 -4.86 3.03 10.00
CA ALA A 235 -4.51 4.33 9.40
C ALA A 235 -5.16 5.53 10.12
N GLY A 236 -5.95 5.28 11.17
CA GLY A 236 -6.69 6.28 11.91
C GLY A 236 -8.13 6.47 11.41
N PRO A 237 -8.90 7.33 12.09
CA PRO A 237 -10.32 7.53 11.78
C PRO A 237 -10.52 8.05 10.35
N GLY A 238 -11.57 7.55 9.69
CA GLY A 238 -11.91 7.95 8.33
C GLY A 238 -11.06 7.30 7.23
N TYR A 239 -10.24 6.30 7.56
CA TYR A 239 -9.45 5.55 6.59
C TYR A 239 -9.55 4.04 6.79
N ALA A 240 -9.44 3.31 5.70
CA ALA A 240 -9.20 1.87 5.69
C ALA A 240 -7.87 1.62 5.01
N ALA A 241 -7.09 0.67 5.51
CA ALA A 241 -5.82 0.31 4.91
C ALA A 241 -5.51 -1.18 5.14
N ALA A 242 -4.73 -1.75 4.22
CA ALA A 242 -4.29 -3.14 4.30
C ALA A 242 -2.94 -3.32 3.59
N PHE A 243 -2.26 -4.41 3.94
CA PHE A 243 -1.13 -4.93 3.16
C PHE A 243 -1.31 -6.42 2.88
N ALA A 244 -0.71 -6.87 1.79
CA ALA A 244 -0.53 -8.28 1.46
C ALA A 244 0.94 -8.55 1.17
N VAL A 245 1.49 -9.65 1.67
CA VAL A 245 2.87 -10.04 1.44
C VAL A 245 2.97 -11.53 1.20
N ALA A 246 3.81 -11.94 0.23
CA ALA A 246 4.04 -13.35 -0.06
C ALA A 246 4.70 -14.04 1.15
N ALA A 247 4.23 -15.24 1.48
CA ALA A 247 4.95 -16.15 2.35
C ALA A 247 6.27 -16.57 1.67
N ARG A 248 7.31 -16.81 2.45
CA ARG A 248 8.57 -17.37 1.93
C ARG A 248 8.44 -18.85 1.68
#